data_5284cae1518814f1b5918bc22573bb3a
#
_entry.id   5284cae1518814f1b5918bc22573bb3a
#
_cell.length_a   1.000
_cell.length_b   1.000
_cell.length_c   1.000
_cell.angle_alpha   90.00
_cell.angle_beta   90.00
_cell.angle_gamma   90.00
#
_symmetry.space_group_name_H-M   'P 1'
#
loop_
_entity.id
_entity.type
_entity.pdbx_description
1 polymer ?
#
loop_
_entity_poly.entity_id
_entity_poly.type
_entity_poly.pdbx_seq_one_letter_code
_entity_poly.pdbx_strand_id
1 'polypeptide(L)'
;MYLLTTVSTVSFASEVCKTDSDELLSQLLSNHPSVKMSQEVIKGAKERVDSAYWGFFPTPSVDVSGKDSDRHTAVARLDQPIWTGGKLTSKYDMATSKEKENVYELEENSYKLIESYLNILESYLQSKSNIIELQEGADNLSKFSEMLDRRMEVGVSSTSDKDLLSARIEQVSSDKMLAKNKYKVATLQLELILDRKINCDIDFRDITTTQNSDIEESIKKLLEFHPSLKKTSAQI
;
A
#
# COMPACT_ATOMS: atom_id res chain seq x y z
N MET A 1 -19.81 -59.81 -21.79
CA MET A 1 -18.66 -59.12 -21.13
C MET A 1 -18.82 -57.65 -21.40
N TYR A 2 -19.60 -56.94 -20.54
CA TYR A 2 -19.93 -55.54 -20.69
C TYR A 2 -18.97 -54.71 -19.85
N LEU A 3 -18.17 -53.86 -20.48
CA LEU A 3 -17.32 -52.87 -19.84
C LEU A 3 -18.14 -51.63 -19.49
N LEU A 4 -18.40 -51.44 -18.20
CA LEU A 4 -18.96 -50.19 -17.64
C LEU A 4 -17.85 -49.15 -17.54
N THR A 5 -17.85 -48.16 -18.41
CA THR A 5 -17.03 -46.96 -18.32
C THR A 5 -17.69 -45.98 -17.36
N THR A 6 -17.13 -45.83 -16.15
CA THR A 6 -17.54 -44.81 -15.20
C THR A 6 -16.95 -43.46 -15.64
N VAL A 7 -17.79 -42.56 -16.13
CA VAL A 7 -17.48 -41.15 -16.38
C VAL A 7 -17.44 -40.43 -15.04
N SER A 8 -16.25 -40.16 -14.53
CA SER A 8 -16.06 -39.29 -13.37
C SER A 8 -16.31 -37.83 -13.79
N THR A 9 -17.48 -37.29 -13.41
CA THR A 9 -17.77 -35.85 -13.53
C THR A 9 -16.90 -35.11 -12.48
N VAL A 10 -15.84 -34.47 -12.94
CA VAL A 10 -15.08 -33.51 -12.13
C VAL A 10 -15.97 -32.26 -11.96
N SER A 11 -16.60 -32.16 -10.81
CA SER A 11 -17.31 -30.96 -10.39
C SER A 11 -16.26 -29.89 -10.07
N PHE A 12 -16.06 -28.92 -10.96
CA PHE A 12 -15.37 -27.69 -10.63
C PHE A 12 -16.30 -26.87 -9.72
N ALA A 13 -16.26 -27.17 -8.42
CA ALA A 13 -16.72 -26.21 -7.43
C ALA A 13 -15.73 -25.03 -7.52
N SER A 14 -16.16 -23.90 -8.04
CA SER A 14 -15.46 -22.64 -7.88
C SER A 14 -15.49 -22.33 -6.39
N GLU A 15 -14.44 -22.71 -5.68
CA GLU A 15 -14.18 -22.22 -4.33
C GLU A 15 -14.18 -20.70 -4.44
N VAL A 16 -15.19 -20.06 -3.83
CA VAL A 16 -15.21 -18.61 -3.66
C VAL A 16 -14.06 -18.31 -2.72
N CYS A 17 -12.95 -17.99 -3.32
CA CYS A 17 -11.76 -17.60 -2.61
C CYS A 17 -12.07 -16.27 -1.91
N LYS A 18 -12.20 -16.31 -0.60
CA LYS A 18 -12.36 -15.13 0.26
C LYS A 18 -11.00 -14.82 0.86
N THR A 19 -10.51 -13.64 0.61
CA THR A 19 -9.31 -13.14 1.27
C THR A 19 -9.73 -12.09 2.29
N ASP A 20 -9.29 -12.26 3.52
CA ASP A 20 -9.53 -11.32 4.61
C ASP A 20 -8.70 -10.03 4.39
N SER A 21 -9.33 -8.88 4.62
CA SER A 21 -8.69 -7.56 4.51
C SER A 21 -7.53 -7.40 5.50
N ASP A 22 -7.64 -7.97 6.70
CA ASP A 22 -6.62 -7.87 7.73
C ASP A 22 -5.39 -8.71 7.40
N GLU A 23 -5.60 -9.88 6.78
CA GLU A 23 -4.50 -10.68 6.26
C GLU A 23 -3.75 -9.95 5.14
N LEU A 24 -4.46 -9.30 4.21
CA LEU A 24 -3.85 -8.51 3.15
C LEU A 24 -3.02 -7.36 3.70
N LEU A 25 -3.54 -6.66 4.70
CA LEU A 25 -2.85 -5.56 5.36
C LEU A 25 -1.58 -6.03 6.07
N SER A 26 -1.64 -7.14 6.79
CA SER A 26 -0.48 -7.71 7.47
C SER A 26 0.62 -8.16 6.49
N GLN A 27 0.23 -8.78 5.37
CA GLN A 27 1.14 -9.15 4.29
C GLN A 27 1.77 -7.92 3.63
N LEU A 28 0.97 -6.86 3.38
CA LEU A 28 1.46 -5.61 2.84
C LEU A 28 2.57 -5.02 3.72
N LEU A 29 2.31 -4.86 5.02
CA LEU A 29 3.25 -4.26 5.95
C LEU A 29 4.51 -5.11 6.18
N SER A 30 4.42 -6.43 6.03
CA SER A 30 5.60 -7.31 6.20
C SER A 30 6.46 -7.45 4.94
N ASN A 31 5.85 -7.38 3.75
CA ASN A 31 6.53 -7.74 2.51
C ASN A 31 6.85 -6.59 1.59
N HIS A 32 6.18 -5.44 1.74
CA HIS A 32 6.33 -4.33 0.80
C HIS A 32 7.77 -3.79 0.75
N PRO A 33 8.33 -3.54 -0.45
CA PRO A 33 9.71 -3.10 -0.61
C PRO A 33 10.05 -1.81 0.14
N SER A 34 9.12 -0.84 0.24
CA SER A 34 9.35 0.41 0.96
C SER A 34 9.55 0.19 2.47
N VAL A 35 8.82 -0.75 3.07
CA VAL A 35 8.97 -1.11 4.49
C VAL A 35 10.32 -1.79 4.72
N LYS A 36 10.69 -2.75 3.87
CA LYS A 36 12.00 -3.40 3.92
C LYS A 36 13.15 -2.41 3.76
N MET A 37 13.02 -1.46 2.82
CA MET A 37 14.01 -0.39 2.63
C MET A 37 14.16 0.45 3.90
N SER A 38 13.06 0.87 4.53
CA SER A 38 13.13 1.65 5.78
C SER A 38 13.76 0.84 6.92
N GLN A 39 13.52 -0.47 7.00
CA GLN A 39 14.18 -1.35 7.97
C GLN A 39 15.69 -1.44 7.75
N GLU A 40 16.15 -1.53 6.50
CA GLU A 40 17.59 -1.52 6.19
C GLU A 40 18.23 -0.15 6.50
N VAL A 41 17.51 0.95 6.30
CA VAL A 41 17.96 2.30 6.71
C VAL A 41 18.16 2.38 8.24
N ILE A 42 17.24 1.79 9.02
CA ILE A 42 17.37 1.72 10.48
C ILE A 42 18.59 0.89 10.88
N LYS A 43 18.81 -0.27 10.25
CA LYS A 43 20.03 -1.08 10.50
C LYS A 43 21.29 -0.27 10.21
N GLY A 44 21.34 0.42 9.07
CA GLY A 44 22.48 1.29 8.74
C GLY A 44 22.67 2.46 9.71
N ALA A 45 21.57 3.01 10.28
CA ALA A 45 21.66 4.04 11.31
C ALA A 45 22.22 3.48 12.62
N LYS A 46 21.81 2.27 13.02
CA LYS A 46 22.35 1.55 14.19
C LYS A 46 23.85 1.32 14.07
N GLU A 47 24.33 0.86 12.92
CA GLU A 47 25.77 0.70 12.66
C GLU A 47 26.53 2.05 12.78
N ARG A 48 25.88 3.17 12.45
CA ARG A 48 26.47 4.51 12.65
C ARG A 48 26.54 4.88 14.13
N VAL A 49 25.57 4.50 14.95
CA VAL A 49 25.61 4.67 16.41
C VAL A 49 26.77 3.87 16.97
N ASP A 50 26.93 2.62 16.57
CA ASP A 50 28.02 1.76 16.99
C ASP A 50 29.39 2.33 16.53
N SER A 51 29.48 2.81 15.30
CA SER A 51 30.69 3.50 14.81
C SER A 51 31.02 4.77 15.60
N ALA A 52 30.01 5.55 16.00
CA ALA A 52 30.21 6.73 16.84
C ALA A 52 30.68 6.36 18.25
N TYR A 53 30.15 5.26 18.80
CA TYR A 53 30.56 4.69 20.07
C TYR A 53 32.02 4.20 20.05
N TRP A 54 32.43 3.51 18.98
CA TRP A 54 33.81 3.09 18.79
C TRP A 54 34.83 4.26 18.74
N GLY A 55 34.34 5.46 18.41
CA GLY A 55 35.16 6.67 18.45
C GLY A 55 35.71 7.05 19.85
N PHE A 56 35.15 6.47 20.94
CA PHE A 56 35.67 6.66 22.29
C PHE A 56 36.85 5.73 22.63
N PHE A 57 37.11 4.71 21.81
CA PHE A 57 38.15 3.73 22.05
C PHE A 57 39.44 4.04 21.27
N PRO A 58 40.59 3.44 21.66
CA PRO A 58 41.80 3.56 20.93
C PRO A 58 41.70 3.07 19.49
N THR A 59 42.10 3.89 18.54
CA THR A 59 42.08 3.56 17.12
C THR A 59 43.52 3.19 16.65
N PRO A 60 43.80 1.90 16.34
CA PRO A 60 45.05 1.49 15.74
C PRO A 60 45.10 1.91 14.26
N SER A 61 46.21 2.44 13.82
CA SER A 61 46.50 2.72 12.40
C SER A 61 47.89 2.23 12.03
N VAL A 62 48.05 1.77 10.80
CA VAL A 62 49.33 1.34 10.25
C VAL A 62 49.51 2.05 8.91
N ASP A 63 50.52 2.90 8.85
CA ASP A 63 50.91 3.60 7.63
C ASP A 63 52.15 2.94 7.02
N VAL A 64 52.04 2.51 5.77
CA VAL A 64 53.18 1.97 5.02
C VAL A 64 53.49 2.90 3.87
N SER A 65 54.66 3.50 3.88
CA SER A 65 55.13 4.39 2.82
C SER A 65 56.46 3.89 2.21
N GLY A 66 56.52 3.81 0.88
CA GLY A 66 57.71 3.51 0.11
C GLY A 66 58.12 4.76 -0.68
N LYS A 67 59.38 5.18 -0.49
CA LYS A 67 59.96 6.26 -1.25
C LYS A 67 61.24 5.72 -1.91
N ASP A 68 61.15 5.33 -3.17
CA ASP A 68 62.15 4.63 -3.95
C ASP A 68 62.30 3.12 -3.66
N SER A 69 62.84 2.37 -4.62
CA SER A 69 62.84 0.90 -4.66
C SER A 69 63.52 0.16 -3.49
N ASP A 70 64.13 0.85 -2.53
CA ASP A 70 64.91 0.20 -1.46
C ASP A 70 64.54 0.59 -0.01
N ARG A 71 63.57 1.50 0.23
CA ARG A 71 63.18 1.87 1.60
C ARG A 71 61.69 1.90 1.80
N HIS A 72 61.20 0.90 2.52
CA HIS A 72 59.83 0.88 3.02
C HIS A 72 59.83 1.24 4.50
N THR A 73 58.98 2.20 4.88
CA THR A 73 58.76 2.57 6.28
C THR A 73 57.37 2.18 6.69
N ALA A 74 57.24 1.37 7.74
CA ALA A 74 55.97 1.04 8.37
C ALA A 74 55.89 1.74 9.74
N VAL A 75 54.83 2.50 9.96
CA VAL A 75 54.58 3.19 11.23
C VAL A 75 53.25 2.70 11.77
N ALA A 76 53.26 2.10 12.96
CA ALA A 76 52.06 1.74 13.70
C ALA A 76 51.78 2.85 14.73
N ARG A 77 50.55 3.34 14.76
CA ARG A 77 50.06 4.33 15.72
C ARG A 77 48.84 3.79 16.45
N LEU A 78 48.70 4.24 17.70
CA LEU A 78 47.50 4.00 18.52
C LEU A 78 47.03 5.37 19.04
N ASP A 79 45.91 5.84 18.50
CA ASP A 79 45.37 7.15 18.85
C ASP A 79 44.21 6.96 19.85
N GLN A 80 44.36 7.46 21.07
CA GLN A 80 43.35 7.46 22.11
C GLN A 80 42.89 8.89 22.42
N PRO A 81 41.64 9.27 22.09
CA PRO A 81 41.11 10.56 22.47
C PRO A 81 40.84 10.61 23.98
N ILE A 82 41.57 11.48 24.71
CA ILE A 82 41.39 11.66 26.17
C ILE A 82 40.36 12.75 26.43
N TRP A 83 40.44 13.85 25.65
CA TRP A 83 39.47 14.95 25.76
C TRP A 83 39.28 15.59 24.37
N THR A 84 37.98 15.70 23.98
CA THR A 84 37.61 16.20 22.64
C THR A 84 36.67 17.40 22.68
N GLY A 85 36.49 18.04 23.86
CA GLY A 85 35.61 19.19 24.01
C GLY A 85 34.16 18.90 23.70
N GLY A 86 33.69 17.67 23.98
CA GLY A 86 32.30 17.24 23.69
C GLY A 86 32.03 16.72 22.27
N LYS A 87 33.03 16.80 21.34
CA LYS A 87 32.83 16.39 19.94
C LYS A 87 32.36 14.95 19.78
N LEU A 88 32.94 14.00 20.52
CA LEU A 88 32.55 12.59 20.42
C LEU A 88 31.19 12.34 21.01
N THR A 89 30.88 12.96 22.15
CA THR A 89 29.55 12.87 22.78
C THR A 89 28.47 13.41 21.84
N SER A 90 28.66 14.62 21.29
CA SER A 90 27.69 15.19 20.34
C SER A 90 27.56 14.34 19.06
N LYS A 91 28.65 13.71 18.58
CA LYS A 91 28.58 12.80 17.43
C LYS A 91 27.73 11.54 17.75
N TYR A 92 27.91 11.00 18.96
CA TYR A 92 27.12 9.85 19.42
C TYR A 92 25.65 10.22 19.59
N ASP A 93 25.34 11.34 20.25
CA ASP A 93 23.98 11.84 20.47
C ASP A 93 23.27 12.11 19.13
N MET A 94 23.98 12.72 18.17
CA MET A 94 23.46 12.96 16.82
C MET A 94 23.16 11.64 16.08
N ALA A 95 24.04 10.64 16.18
CA ALA A 95 23.80 9.34 15.57
C ALA A 95 22.60 8.62 16.19
N THR A 96 22.45 8.68 17.52
CA THR A 96 21.32 8.12 18.27
C THR A 96 20.00 8.82 17.92
N SER A 97 20.02 10.15 17.81
CA SER A 97 18.85 10.93 17.38
C SER A 97 18.44 10.58 15.96
N LYS A 98 19.42 10.36 15.07
CA LYS A 98 19.17 9.95 13.68
C LYS A 98 18.61 8.53 13.57
N GLU A 99 19.04 7.61 14.43
CA GLU A 99 18.42 6.27 14.53
C GLU A 99 16.94 6.36 14.93
N LYS A 100 16.63 7.15 15.98
CA LYS A 100 15.24 7.39 16.42
C LYS A 100 14.40 8.03 15.32
N GLU A 101 14.93 9.03 14.64
CA GLU A 101 14.28 9.68 13.48
C GLU A 101 13.89 8.63 12.42
N ASN A 102 14.80 7.72 12.06
CA ASN A 102 14.55 6.69 11.05
C ASN A 102 13.49 5.66 11.52
N VAL A 103 13.39 5.38 12.82
CA VAL A 103 12.32 4.54 13.37
C VAL A 103 10.95 5.21 13.16
N TYR A 104 10.82 6.49 13.49
CA TYR A 104 9.57 7.23 13.25
C TYR A 104 9.28 7.43 11.77
N GLU A 105 10.30 7.49 10.92
CA GLU A 105 10.15 7.53 9.47
C GLU A 105 9.57 6.20 8.93
N LEU A 106 9.98 5.05 9.48
CA LEU A 106 9.37 3.77 9.16
C LEU A 106 7.87 3.76 9.51
N GLU A 107 7.51 4.26 10.70
CA GLU A 107 6.10 4.37 11.10
C GLU A 107 5.33 5.28 10.13
N GLU A 108 5.85 6.45 9.80
CA GLU A 108 5.24 7.39 8.85
C GLU A 108 5.04 6.77 7.46
N ASN A 109 6.05 6.07 6.95
CA ASN A 109 5.99 5.37 5.66
C ASN A 109 4.97 4.22 5.69
N SER A 110 4.84 3.53 6.81
CA SER A 110 3.83 2.49 7.00
C SER A 110 2.41 3.06 6.95
N TYR A 111 2.16 4.21 7.61
CA TYR A 111 0.86 4.89 7.51
C TYR A 111 0.54 5.37 6.09
N LYS A 112 1.50 5.95 5.37
CA LYS A 112 1.31 6.35 3.98
C LYS A 112 1.02 5.16 3.06
N LEU A 113 1.65 4.02 3.33
CA LEU A 113 1.40 2.78 2.60
C LEU A 113 -0.02 2.26 2.85
N ILE A 114 -0.48 2.28 4.11
CA ILE A 114 -1.86 1.91 4.49
C ILE A 114 -2.86 2.84 3.81
N GLU A 115 -2.64 4.14 3.86
CA GLU A 115 -3.50 5.14 3.20
C GLU A 115 -3.60 4.89 1.69
N SER A 116 -2.47 4.64 1.03
CA SER A 116 -2.43 4.31 -0.39
C SER A 116 -3.21 3.02 -0.70
N TYR A 117 -3.05 1.99 0.13
CA TYR A 117 -3.80 0.74 0.00
C TYR A 117 -5.30 0.96 0.15
N LEU A 118 -5.73 1.72 1.16
CA LEU A 118 -7.16 2.00 1.40
C LEU A 118 -7.79 2.79 0.26
N ASN A 119 -7.10 3.78 -0.31
CA ASN A 119 -7.57 4.56 -1.45
C ASN A 119 -7.75 3.69 -2.71
N ILE A 120 -6.82 2.77 -2.96
CA ILE A 120 -6.93 1.82 -4.09
C ILE A 120 -8.09 0.86 -3.85
N LEU A 121 -8.24 0.39 -2.62
CA LEU A 121 -9.30 -0.51 -2.19
C LEU A 121 -10.68 0.13 -2.34
N GLU A 122 -10.83 1.39 -1.92
CA GLU A 122 -12.04 2.17 -2.13
C GLU A 122 -12.41 2.25 -3.61
N SER A 123 -11.44 2.57 -4.47
CA SER A 123 -11.64 2.62 -5.92
C SER A 123 -12.07 1.27 -6.50
N TYR A 124 -11.50 0.17 -5.99
CA TYR A 124 -11.89 -1.19 -6.37
C TYR A 124 -13.34 -1.49 -5.99
N LEU A 125 -13.72 -1.24 -4.74
CA LEU A 125 -15.08 -1.51 -4.24
C LEU A 125 -16.12 -0.63 -4.92
N GLN A 126 -15.84 0.67 -5.06
CA GLN A 126 -16.74 1.62 -5.70
C GLN A 126 -16.97 1.26 -7.17
N SER A 127 -15.90 0.94 -7.92
CA SER A 127 -16.05 0.58 -9.33
C SER A 127 -16.78 -0.75 -9.50
N LYS A 128 -16.60 -1.72 -8.58
CA LYS A 128 -17.35 -2.97 -8.55
C LYS A 128 -18.85 -2.74 -8.31
N SER A 129 -19.20 -1.92 -7.31
CA SER A 129 -20.60 -1.55 -7.03
C SER A 129 -21.24 -0.85 -8.22
N ASN A 130 -20.56 0.11 -8.82
CA ASN A 130 -21.03 0.85 -9.99
C ASN A 130 -21.31 -0.07 -11.19
N ILE A 131 -20.52 -1.12 -11.41
CA ILE A 131 -20.77 -2.10 -12.49
C ILE A 131 -22.11 -2.83 -12.25
N ILE A 132 -22.38 -3.22 -11.01
CA ILE A 132 -23.62 -3.94 -10.64
C ILE A 132 -24.82 -3.02 -10.83
N GLU A 133 -24.75 -1.79 -10.30
CA GLU A 133 -25.85 -0.81 -10.40
C GLU A 133 -26.13 -0.41 -11.85
N LEU A 134 -25.07 -0.19 -12.66
CA LEU A 134 -25.23 0.13 -14.08
C LEU A 134 -25.77 -1.06 -14.88
N GLN A 135 -25.45 -2.30 -14.47
CA GLN A 135 -26.03 -3.49 -15.09
C GLN A 135 -27.55 -3.56 -14.81
N GLU A 136 -27.96 -3.39 -13.56
CA GLU A 136 -29.37 -3.36 -13.17
C GLU A 136 -30.12 -2.23 -13.88
N GLY A 137 -29.48 -1.05 -13.98
CA GLY A 137 -30.02 0.08 -14.73
C GLY A 137 -30.20 -0.23 -16.22
N ALA A 138 -29.24 -0.88 -16.85
CA ALA A 138 -29.34 -1.32 -18.25
C ALA A 138 -30.47 -2.33 -18.46
N ASP A 139 -30.62 -3.32 -17.56
CA ASP A 139 -31.67 -4.32 -17.63
C ASP A 139 -33.08 -3.70 -17.47
N ASN A 140 -33.21 -2.70 -16.60
CA ASN A 140 -34.46 -1.96 -16.42
C ASN A 140 -34.79 -1.10 -17.65
N LEU A 141 -33.80 -0.43 -18.26
CA LEU A 141 -33.99 0.32 -19.49
C LEU A 141 -34.38 -0.57 -20.67
N SER A 142 -33.81 -1.79 -20.75
CA SER A 142 -34.19 -2.79 -21.75
C SER A 142 -35.67 -3.17 -21.63
N LYS A 143 -36.16 -3.49 -20.42
CA LYS A 143 -37.55 -3.78 -20.15
C LYS A 143 -38.48 -2.60 -20.50
N PHE A 144 -38.02 -1.39 -20.20
CA PHE A 144 -38.75 -0.17 -20.54
C PHE A 144 -38.81 0.04 -22.06
N SER A 145 -37.75 -0.28 -22.80
CA SER A 145 -37.72 -0.23 -24.26
C SER A 145 -38.73 -1.16 -24.88
N GLU A 146 -38.84 -2.40 -24.41
CA GLU A 146 -39.85 -3.35 -24.88
C GLU A 146 -41.30 -2.87 -24.60
N MET A 147 -41.51 -2.23 -23.45
CA MET A 147 -42.83 -1.66 -23.13
C MET A 147 -43.12 -0.46 -24.05
N LEU A 148 -42.15 0.39 -24.34
CA LEU A 148 -42.28 1.56 -25.22
C LEU A 148 -42.60 1.12 -26.66
N ASP A 149 -41.94 0.07 -27.18
CA ASP A 149 -42.20 -0.48 -28.51
C ASP A 149 -43.65 -0.94 -28.63
N ARG A 150 -44.19 -1.67 -27.67
CA ARG A 150 -45.61 -2.06 -27.64
C ARG A 150 -46.55 -0.87 -27.61
N ARG A 151 -46.22 0.23 -26.91
CA ARG A 151 -47.03 1.45 -26.87
C ARG A 151 -46.99 2.23 -28.18
N MET A 152 -45.86 2.19 -28.90
CA MET A 152 -45.77 2.79 -30.23
C MET A 152 -46.58 2.02 -31.28
N GLU A 153 -46.61 0.71 -31.22
CA GLU A 153 -47.43 -0.12 -32.09
C GLU A 153 -48.92 0.22 -32.04
N VAL A 154 -49.43 0.64 -30.86
CA VAL A 154 -50.81 1.04 -30.64
C VAL A 154 -50.97 2.58 -30.75
N GLY A 155 -49.95 3.33 -31.16
CA GLY A 155 -50.01 4.76 -31.42
C GLY A 155 -50.08 5.67 -30.16
N VAL A 156 -49.71 5.13 -28.96
CA VAL A 156 -49.79 5.85 -27.68
C VAL A 156 -48.50 6.62 -27.34
N SER A 157 -47.33 6.21 -27.91
CA SER A 157 -46.03 6.87 -27.68
C SER A 157 -45.43 7.40 -28.98
N SER A 158 -44.58 8.40 -28.88
CA SER A 158 -43.91 9.04 -30.00
C SER A 158 -42.56 8.41 -30.36
N THR A 159 -42.09 8.64 -31.59
CA THR A 159 -40.73 8.27 -32.02
C THR A 159 -39.65 8.99 -31.22
N SER A 160 -39.94 10.26 -30.81
CA SER A 160 -39.01 11.03 -29.99
C SER A 160 -38.76 10.40 -28.62
N ASP A 161 -39.76 9.73 -28.03
CA ASP A 161 -39.60 9.01 -26.77
C ASP A 161 -38.63 7.81 -26.93
N LYS A 162 -38.71 7.16 -28.09
CA LYS A 162 -37.80 6.08 -28.44
C LYS A 162 -36.35 6.54 -28.64
N ASP A 163 -36.18 7.67 -29.32
CA ASP A 163 -34.85 8.26 -29.55
C ASP A 163 -34.21 8.68 -28.23
N LEU A 164 -34.98 9.29 -27.32
CA LEU A 164 -34.50 9.69 -26.00
C LEU A 164 -34.09 8.45 -25.18
N LEU A 165 -34.91 7.39 -25.21
CA LEU A 165 -34.61 6.14 -24.50
C LEU A 165 -33.34 5.47 -25.06
N SER A 166 -33.19 5.45 -26.40
CA SER A 166 -32.00 4.91 -27.06
C SER A 166 -30.75 5.65 -26.65
N ALA A 167 -30.78 6.97 -26.62
CA ALA A 167 -29.66 7.79 -26.13
C ALA A 167 -29.30 7.49 -24.69
N ARG A 168 -30.32 7.22 -23.82
CA ARG A 168 -30.08 6.85 -22.42
C ARG A 168 -29.45 5.47 -22.27
N ILE A 169 -29.88 4.51 -23.09
CA ILE A 169 -29.28 3.16 -23.13
C ILE A 169 -27.80 3.22 -23.54
N GLU A 170 -27.49 4.00 -24.59
CA GLU A 170 -26.12 4.19 -25.05
C GLU A 170 -25.25 4.85 -23.97
N GLN A 171 -25.78 5.85 -23.24
CA GLN A 171 -25.08 6.46 -22.14
C GLN A 171 -24.77 5.47 -21.01
N VAL A 172 -25.75 4.68 -20.56
CA VAL A 172 -25.54 3.68 -19.52
C VAL A 172 -24.54 2.62 -19.97
N SER A 173 -24.56 2.23 -21.25
CA SER A 173 -23.58 1.31 -21.83
C SER A 173 -22.16 1.89 -21.78
N SER A 174 -22.00 3.16 -22.11
CA SER A 174 -20.73 3.87 -22.03
C SER A 174 -20.24 3.98 -20.59
N ASP A 175 -21.11 4.38 -19.66
CA ASP A 175 -20.78 4.50 -18.22
C ASP A 175 -20.36 3.14 -17.65
N LYS A 176 -21.02 2.06 -18.05
CA LYS A 176 -20.64 0.70 -17.65
C LYS A 176 -19.26 0.30 -18.18
N MET A 177 -18.92 0.69 -19.42
CA MET A 177 -17.58 0.46 -19.96
C MET A 177 -16.53 1.23 -19.16
N LEU A 178 -16.79 2.48 -18.80
CA LEU A 178 -15.91 3.28 -17.95
C LEU A 178 -15.75 2.66 -16.57
N ALA A 179 -16.82 2.20 -15.94
CA ALA A 179 -16.76 1.52 -14.64
C ALA A 179 -15.93 0.23 -14.71
N LYS A 180 -16.09 -0.58 -15.77
CA LYS A 180 -15.27 -1.78 -16.01
C LYS A 180 -13.79 -1.44 -16.16
N ASN A 181 -13.45 -0.36 -16.87
CA ASN A 181 -12.07 0.07 -17.02
C ASN A 181 -11.49 0.55 -15.69
N LYS A 182 -12.24 1.34 -14.90
CA LYS A 182 -11.83 1.74 -13.54
C LYS A 182 -11.60 0.53 -12.64
N TYR A 183 -12.50 -0.44 -12.65
CA TYR A 183 -12.35 -1.69 -11.90
C TYR A 183 -11.08 -2.43 -12.28
N LYS A 184 -10.81 -2.57 -13.58
CA LYS A 184 -9.58 -3.22 -14.08
C LYS A 184 -8.31 -2.48 -13.61
N VAL A 185 -8.30 -1.16 -13.68
CA VAL A 185 -7.18 -0.34 -13.21
C VAL A 185 -6.98 -0.50 -11.70
N ALA A 186 -8.06 -0.42 -10.91
CA ALA A 186 -7.99 -0.60 -9.46
C ALA A 186 -7.52 -2.01 -9.08
N THR A 187 -7.95 -3.05 -9.80
CA THR A 187 -7.45 -4.42 -9.60
C THR A 187 -5.96 -4.51 -9.86
N LEU A 188 -5.45 -3.95 -10.97
CA LEU A 188 -4.02 -3.94 -11.28
C LEU A 188 -3.21 -3.16 -10.25
N GLN A 189 -3.75 -2.05 -9.74
CA GLN A 189 -3.11 -1.27 -8.66
C GLN A 189 -3.04 -2.06 -7.35
N LEU A 190 -4.11 -2.79 -7.00
CA LEU A 190 -4.11 -3.69 -5.84
C LEU A 190 -3.08 -4.83 -6.02
N GLU A 191 -3.03 -5.44 -7.18
CA GLU A 191 -2.02 -6.47 -7.48
C GLU A 191 -0.60 -5.94 -7.36
N LEU A 192 -0.38 -4.71 -7.82
CA LEU A 192 0.93 -4.07 -7.75
C LEU A 192 1.36 -3.77 -6.31
N ILE A 193 0.47 -3.18 -5.50
CA ILE A 193 0.80 -2.81 -4.12
C ILE A 193 0.96 -4.03 -3.21
N LEU A 194 0.22 -5.11 -3.48
CA LEU A 194 0.28 -6.37 -2.74
C LEU A 194 1.36 -7.33 -3.25
N ASP A 195 2.00 -7.01 -4.39
CA ASP A 195 2.96 -7.87 -5.10
C ASP A 195 2.42 -9.29 -5.33
N ARG A 196 1.13 -9.41 -5.62
CA ARG A 196 0.47 -10.70 -5.91
C ARG A 196 -0.73 -10.52 -6.83
N LYS A 197 -1.07 -11.56 -7.58
CA LYS A 197 -2.31 -11.58 -8.38
C LYS A 197 -3.52 -11.81 -7.48
N ILE A 198 -4.59 -11.08 -7.75
CA ILE A 198 -5.87 -11.21 -7.07
C ILE A 198 -6.78 -12.05 -7.95
N ASN A 199 -6.86 -13.35 -7.65
CA ASN A 199 -7.74 -14.28 -8.37
C ASN A 199 -9.08 -14.49 -7.64
N CYS A 200 -9.30 -13.80 -6.53
CA CYS A 200 -10.39 -13.99 -5.61
C CYS A 200 -11.16 -12.69 -5.39
N ASP A 201 -12.44 -12.83 -5.09
CA ASP A 201 -13.24 -11.71 -4.63
C ASP A 201 -12.84 -11.32 -3.20
N ILE A 202 -12.51 -10.05 -2.97
CA ILE A 202 -12.14 -9.57 -1.64
C ILE A 202 -13.42 -9.30 -0.86
N ASP A 203 -13.60 -9.98 0.26
CA ASP A 203 -14.76 -9.82 1.13
C ASP A 203 -14.45 -8.83 2.26
N PHE A 204 -15.18 -7.71 2.29
CA PHE A 204 -15.01 -6.63 3.27
C PHE A 204 -16.22 -6.50 4.18
N ARG A 205 -16.81 -7.60 4.64
CA ARG A 205 -18.09 -7.57 5.34
C ARG A 205 -18.09 -6.85 6.70
N ASP A 206 -16.95 -6.49 7.25
CA ASP A 206 -16.84 -5.98 8.62
C ASP A 206 -16.15 -4.61 8.80
N ILE A 207 -16.22 -3.72 7.80
CA ILE A 207 -15.84 -2.33 8.07
C ILE A 207 -17.03 -1.59 8.69
N THR A 208 -17.52 -2.06 9.82
CA THR A 208 -18.43 -1.30 10.68
C THR A 208 -17.63 -0.59 11.74
N THR A 209 -16.98 0.50 11.40
CA THR A 209 -16.41 1.38 12.40
C THR A 209 -17.04 2.75 12.32
N THR A 210 -18.17 2.90 12.92
CA THR A 210 -18.64 4.18 13.40
C THR A 210 -18.26 4.29 14.88
N GLN A 211 -16.99 4.47 15.18
CA GLN A 211 -16.66 5.11 16.43
C GLN A 211 -16.85 6.61 16.23
N ASN A 212 -17.92 7.14 16.77
CA ASN A 212 -18.05 8.56 17.07
C ASN A 212 -16.98 8.91 18.11
N SER A 213 -15.73 9.06 17.67
CA SER A 213 -14.69 9.58 18.53
C SER A 213 -14.91 11.08 18.67
N ASP A 214 -14.91 11.57 19.89
CA ASP A 214 -14.90 13.00 20.16
C ASP A 214 -13.71 13.64 19.43
N ILE A 215 -13.96 14.74 18.74
CA ILE A 215 -12.95 15.44 17.94
C ILE A 215 -11.77 15.87 18.83
N GLU A 216 -12.05 16.35 20.05
CA GLU A 216 -11.01 16.78 21.00
C GLU A 216 -10.13 15.62 21.45
N GLU A 217 -10.71 14.45 21.72
CA GLU A 217 -9.96 13.24 22.07
C GLU A 217 -9.12 12.74 20.89
N SER A 218 -9.65 12.83 19.68
CA SER A 218 -8.94 12.45 18.45
C SER A 218 -7.75 13.37 18.20
N ILE A 219 -7.90 14.68 18.37
CA ILE A 219 -6.81 15.67 18.27
C ILE A 219 -5.73 15.38 19.31
N LYS A 220 -6.12 15.11 20.55
CA LYS A 220 -5.17 14.80 21.63
C LYS A 220 -4.36 13.54 21.31
N LYS A 221 -5.00 12.47 20.86
CA LYS A 221 -4.33 11.23 20.42
C LYS A 221 -3.40 11.50 19.26
N LEU A 222 -3.82 12.30 18.28
CA LEU A 222 -3.01 12.65 17.12
C LEU A 222 -1.74 13.42 17.55
N LEU A 223 -1.85 14.40 18.43
CA LEU A 223 -0.70 15.17 18.92
C LEU A 223 0.29 14.29 19.73
N GLU A 224 -0.20 13.28 20.44
CA GLU A 224 0.62 12.39 21.24
C GLU A 224 1.30 11.28 20.42
N PHE A 225 0.61 10.72 19.44
CA PHE A 225 1.04 9.50 18.77
C PHE A 225 1.47 9.69 17.30
N HIS A 226 1.24 10.86 16.68
CA HIS A 226 1.51 11.02 15.25
C HIS A 226 3.01 10.91 14.93
N PRO A 227 3.41 9.99 14.01
CA PRO A 227 4.81 9.71 13.73
C PRO A 227 5.59 10.90 13.23
N SER A 228 5.00 11.78 12.40
CA SER A 228 5.67 12.97 11.88
C SER A 228 6.05 13.96 12.97
N LEU A 229 5.23 14.10 14.03
CA LEU A 229 5.55 14.95 15.18
C LEU A 229 6.69 14.36 16.00
N LYS A 230 6.68 13.05 16.23
CA LYS A 230 7.77 12.33 16.92
C LYS A 230 9.07 12.41 16.13
N LYS A 231 9.00 12.26 14.80
CA LYS A 231 10.15 12.40 13.90
C LYS A 231 10.78 13.79 14.02
N THR A 232 9.96 14.84 13.93
CA THR A 232 10.45 16.22 14.03
C THR A 232 11.03 16.50 15.42
N SER A 233 10.44 15.98 16.50
CA SER A 233 11.00 16.13 17.84
C SER A 233 12.33 15.39 18.04
N ALA A 234 12.58 14.32 17.30
CA ALA A 234 13.86 13.59 17.34
C ALA A 234 14.98 14.30 16.54
N GLN A 235 14.64 15.26 15.67
CA GLN A 235 15.61 16.07 14.90
C GLN A 235 16.17 17.26 15.68
N ILE A 236 15.51 17.66 16.76
CA ILE A 236 15.89 18.77 17.64
C ILE A 236 16.80 18.29 18.75
#